data_dfb1fbcd21291616cd20eeb44db62ea5
#
_entry.id   dfb1fbcd21291616cd20eeb44db62ea5
#
_cell.length_a   1.000
_cell.length_b   1.000
_cell.length_c   1.000
_cell.angle_alpha   90.00
_cell.angle_beta   90.00
_cell.angle_gamma   90.00
#
_symmetry.space_group_name_H-M   'P 1'
#
loop_
_entity.id
_entity.type
_entity.pdbx_description
1 polymer ?
#
loop_
_entity_poly.entity_id
_entity_poly.type
_entity_poly.pdbx_seq_one_letter_code
_entity_poly.pdbx_strand_id
1 'polypeptide(L)'
;MKALVVYDSGFGNTKSIAEAIAAGLNSLNAKVLPVGQLRPEDICSGDLLVVGSPINGWRPTQKTMEALSRLGSRGLSGVVAAGFDTRVKLFIHGDAAKKITKTLKDAGASIVGKPMAFYVKGTEGPLLDGETSRATAWGEELLAIAKEYGIQRSA
;
A
#
# COMPACT_ATOMS: atom_id res chain seq x y z
N MET A 1 10.03 12.15 8.22
CA MET A 1 9.24 11.14 7.46
C MET A 1 8.32 10.38 8.41
N LYS A 2 7.06 10.32 8.10
CA LYS A 2 6.10 9.42 8.75
C LYS A 2 5.58 8.44 7.72
N ALA A 3 4.96 7.35 8.17
CA ALA A 3 4.38 6.36 7.28
C ALA A 3 2.88 6.24 7.50
N LEU A 4 2.16 6.04 6.42
CA LEU A 4 0.73 5.80 6.42
C LEU A 4 0.44 4.58 5.55
N VAL A 5 -0.21 3.58 6.13
CA VAL A 5 -0.63 2.38 5.41
C VAL A 5 -2.15 2.42 5.26
N VAL A 6 -2.60 2.51 4.03
CA VAL A 6 -4.01 2.73 3.71
C VAL A 6 -4.56 1.50 2.97
N TYR A 7 -5.72 1.04 3.37
CA TYR A 7 -6.29 -0.20 2.83
C TYR A 7 -7.80 -0.10 2.62
N ASP A 8 -8.30 -0.92 1.70
CA ASP A 8 -9.70 -1.32 1.67
C ASP A 8 -9.77 -2.81 1.94
N SER A 9 -10.79 -3.27 2.66
CA SER A 9 -10.91 -4.68 3.04
C SER A 9 -12.38 -5.06 3.21
N GLY A 10 -12.79 -6.12 2.50
CA GLY A 10 -14.14 -6.66 2.64
C GLY A 10 -14.25 -7.73 3.74
N PHE A 11 -13.19 -8.54 3.93
CA PHE A 11 -13.21 -9.70 4.83
C PHE A 11 -12.08 -9.66 5.88
N GLY A 12 -11.35 -8.57 5.96
CA GLY A 12 -10.30 -8.40 6.96
C GLY A 12 -8.91 -8.85 6.54
N ASN A 13 -8.74 -9.48 5.38
CA ASN A 13 -7.44 -9.99 4.93
C ASN A 13 -6.48 -8.86 4.56
N THR A 14 -6.95 -7.90 3.76
CA THR A 14 -6.13 -6.74 3.39
C THR A 14 -5.78 -5.91 4.61
N LYS A 15 -6.71 -5.77 5.56
CA LYS A 15 -6.45 -5.08 6.82
C LYS A 15 -5.34 -5.75 7.62
N SER A 16 -5.37 -7.09 7.74
CA SER A 16 -4.34 -7.84 8.45
C SER A 16 -2.96 -7.65 7.81
N ILE A 17 -2.90 -7.63 6.48
CA ILE A 17 -1.66 -7.37 5.76
C ILE A 17 -1.19 -5.93 6.01
N ALA A 18 -2.10 -4.95 5.96
CA ALA A 18 -1.76 -3.55 6.24
C ALA A 18 -1.17 -3.36 7.64
N GLU A 19 -1.77 -4.02 8.64
CA GLU A 19 -1.27 -3.98 10.02
C GLU A 19 0.12 -4.63 10.13
N ALA A 20 0.37 -5.73 9.43
CA ALA A 20 1.66 -6.40 9.42
C ALA A 20 2.74 -5.54 8.74
N ILE A 21 2.40 -4.88 7.63
CA ILE A 21 3.30 -3.93 6.96
C ILE A 21 3.66 -2.79 7.92
N ALA A 22 2.66 -2.23 8.60
CA ALA A 22 2.87 -1.14 9.55
C ALA A 22 3.79 -1.56 10.70
N ALA A 23 3.72 -2.82 11.15
CA ALA A 23 4.63 -3.34 12.16
C ALA A 23 6.09 -3.28 11.67
N GLY A 24 6.34 -3.60 10.39
CA GLY A 24 7.67 -3.46 9.79
C GLY A 24 8.13 -2.01 9.62
N LEU A 25 7.20 -1.07 9.65
CA LEU A 25 7.45 0.38 9.53
C LEU A 25 7.39 1.09 10.89
N ASN A 26 7.44 0.34 11.98
CA ASN A 26 7.17 0.87 13.32
C ASN A 26 8.07 2.06 13.71
N SER A 27 9.31 2.09 13.25
CA SER A 27 10.21 3.21 13.55
C SER A 27 9.76 4.55 12.97
N LEU A 28 8.80 4.54 12.03
CA LEU A 28 8.18 5.74 11.46
C LEU A 28 6.82 6.05 12.11
N ASN A 29 6.48 5.39 13.20
CA ASN A 29 5.16 5.52 13.84
C ASN A 29 4.02 5.33 12.84
N ALA A 30 4.09 4.26 12.05
CA ALA A 30 3.16 4.01 10.97
C ALA A 30 1.71 3.92 11.47
N LYS A 31 0.83 4.65 10.81
CA LYS A 31 -0.61 4.57 11.05
C LYS A 31 -1.27 3.72 9.97
N VAL A 32 -2.31 2.99 10.36
CA VAL A 32 -3.10 2.16 9.46
C VAL A 32 -4.50 2.76 9.36
N LEU A 33 -4.94 3.08 8.14
CA LEU A 33 -6.24 3.72 7.91
C LEU A 33 -7.02 3.01 6.80
N PRO A 34 -8.34 2.82 6.97
CA PRO A 34 -9.20 2.48 5.84
C PRO A 34 -9.20 3.60 4.81
N VAL A 35 -9.30 3.26 3.53
CA VAL A 35 -9.30 4.24 2.43
C VAL A 35 -10.37 5.32 2.60
N GLY A 36 -11.52 4.98 3.18
CA GLY A 36 -12.61 5.93 3.40
C GLY A 36 -12.30 7.01 4.43
N GLN A 37 -11.29 6.80 5.27
CA GLN A 37 -10.86 7.77 6.29
C GLN A 37 -9.66 8.61 5.85
N LEU A 38 -9.09 8.31 4.69
CA LEU A 38 -7.95 9.03 4.18
C LEU A 38 -8.35 10.40 3.65
N ARG A 39 -7.65 11.43 4.10
CA ARG A 39 -7.81 12.80 3.60
C ARG A 39 -6.49 13.22 2.93
N PRO A 40 -6.55 14.01 1.83
CA PRO A 40 -5.32 14.46 1.18
C PRO A 40 -4.34 15.18 2.12
N GLU A 41 -4.83 15.91 3.09
CA GLU A 41 -4.00 16.62 4.08
C GLU A 41 -3.29 15.69 5.08
N ASP A 42 -3.65 14.40 5.12
CA ASP A 42 -2.96 13.42 5.97
C ASP A 42 -1.58 13.05 5.44
N ILE A 43 -1.29 13.35 4.18
CA ILE A 43 -0.03 13.05 3.51
C ILE A 43 0.70 14.33 3.15
N CYS A 44 1.96 14.40 3.53
CA CYS A 44 2.85 15.53 3.27
C CYS A 44 4.07 15.08 2.46
N SER A 45 4.69 16.02 1.75
CA SER A 45 5.97 15.75 1.09
C SER A 45 6.97 15.19 2.10
N GLY A 46 7.68 14.15 1.72
CA GLY A 46 8.64 13.45 2.58
C GLY A 46 8.05 12.24 3.29
N ASP A 47 6.75 12.03 3.25
CA ASP A 47 6.11 10.88 3.89
C ASP A 47 6.15 9.63 3.01
N LEU A 48 6.00 8.47 3.64
CA LEU A 48 5.82 7.17 2.97
C LEU A 48 4.35 6.79 3.00
N LEU A 49 3.78 6.58 1.83
CA LEU A 49 2.39 6.14 1.66
C LEU A 49 2.36 4.73 1.06
N VAL A 50 1.74 3.80 1.76
CA VAL A 50 1.52 2.43 1.26
C VAL A 50 0.02 2.22 1.10
N VAL A 51 -0.41 1.80 -0.08
CA VAL A 51 -1.83 1.61 -0.40
C VAL A 51 -2.08 0.19 -0.83
N GLY A 52 -3.10 -0.44 -0.26
CA GLY A 52 -3.47 -1.80 -0.59
C GLY A 52 -4.97 -2.01 -0.75
N SER A 53 -5.33 -2.98 -1.57
CA SER A 53 -6.71 -3.32 -1.90
C SER A 53 -6.83 -4.80 -2.23
N PRO A 54 -7.97 -5.44 -1.95
CA PRO A 54 -8.26 -6.71 -2.60
C PRO A 54 -8.52 -6.47 -4.08
N ILE A 55 -8.46 -7.54 -4.88
CA ILE A 55 -8.84 -7.47 -6.30
C ILE A 55 -10.33 -7.64 -6.41
N ASN A 56 -11.00 -6.69 -7.05
CA ASN A 56 -12.42 -6.72 -7.31
C ASN A 56 -12.66 -6.45 -8.80
N GLY A 57 -13.18 -7.45 -9.52
CA GLY A 57 -13.38 -7.31 -10.96
C GLY A 57 -12.10 -6.98 -11.70
N TRP A 58 -11.01 -7.70 -11.42
CA TRP A 58 -9.70 -7.58 -12.06
C TRP A 58 -8.92 -6.29 -11.71
N ARG A 59 -9.42 -5.49 -10.79
CA ARG A 59 -8.85 -4.18 -10.45
C ARG A 59 -8.96 -3.90 -8.94
N PRO A 60 -8.37 -2.81 -8.43
CA PRO A 60 -8.60 -2.36 -7.06
C PRO A 60 -10.08 -2.06 -6.84
N THR A 61 -10.52 -2.06 -5.59
CA THR A 61 -11.89 -1.68 -5.26
C THR A 61 -12.18 -0.25 -5.69
N GLN A 62 -13.45 0.04 -5.92
CA GLN A 62 -13.89 1.39 -6.30
C GLN A 62 -13.50 2.42 -5.23
N LYS A 63 -13.67 2.08 -3.94
CA LYS A 63 -13.28 2.96 -2.83
C LYS A 63 -11.80 3.32 -2.87
N THR A 64 -10.95 2.34 -3.18
CA THR A 64 -9.51 2.57 -3.32
C THR A 64 -9.24 3.53 -4.47
N MET A 65 -9.85 3.32 -5.62
CA MET A 65 -9.65 4.17 -6.80
C MET A 65 -10.16 5.59 -6.56
N GLU A 66 -11.27 5.75 -5.84
CA GLU A 66 -11.79 7.06 -5.47
C GLU A 66 -10.83 7.80 -4.54
N ALA A 67 -10.26 7.10 -3.53
CA ALA A 67 -9.27 7.68 -2.64
C ALA A 67 -8.02 8.13 -3.40
N LEU A 68 -7.53 7.30 -4.33
CA LEU A 68 -6.38 7.63 -5.16
C LEU A 68 -6.67 8.83 -6.06
N SER A 69 -7.89 8.95 -6.58
CA SER A 69 -8.30 10.09 -7.40
C SER A 69 -8.27 11.40 -6.59
N ARG A 70 -8.75 11.35 -5.35
CA ARG A 70 -8.69 12.52 -4.45
C ARG A 70 -7.25 12.96 -4.18
N LEU A 71 -6.37 11.98 -3.94
CA LEU A 71 -4.95 12.28 -3.75
C LEU A 71 -4.32 12.85 -5.02
N GLY A 72 -4.69 12.30 -6.19
CA GLY A 72 -4.19 12.75 -7.48
C GLY A 72 -4.56 14.19 -7.79
N SER A 73 -5.75 14.63 -7.38
CA SER A 73 -6.20 16.01 -7.58
C SER A 73 -5.32 17.02 -6.84
N ARG A 74 -4.82 16.62 -5.65
CA ARG A 74 -3.91 17.46 -4.88
C ARG A 74 -2.45 17.30 -5.34
N GLY A 75 -2.11 16.11 -5.84
CA GLY A 75 -0.75 15.75 -6.22
C GLY A 75 0.05 15.16 -5.07
N LEU A 76 0.98 14.29 -5.42
CA LEU A 76 1.81 13.56 -4.45
C LEU A 76 3.30 13.86 -4.63
N SER A 77 3.62 15.07 -5.09
CA SER A 77 5.03 15.48 -5.25
C SER A 77 5.76 15.39 -3.91
N GLY A 78 6.92 14.73 -3.91
CA GLY A 78 7.72 14.55 -2.71
C GLY A 78 7.29 13.39 -1.82
N VAL A 79 6.18 12.72 -2.13
CA VAL A 79 5.71 11.55 -1.40
C VAL A 79 6.39 10.30 -1.96
N VAL A 80 6.85 9.43 -1.07
CA VAL A 80 7.40 8.11 -1.43
C VAL A 80 6.27 7.10 -1.26
N ALA A 81 6.03 6.23 -2.25
CA ALA A 81 4.85 5.37 -2.21
C ALA A 81 5.09 3.95 -2.70
N ALA A 82 4.25 3.03 -2.24
CA ALA A 82 4.24 1.63 -2.65
C ALA A 82 2.81 1.10 -2.68
N GLY A 83 2.56 0.09 -3.50
CA GLY A 83 1.24 -0.53 -3.64
C GLY A 83 1.27 -2.03 -3.40
N PHE A 84 0.20 -2.56 -2.83
CA PHE A 84 0.04 -4.00 -2.64
C PHE A 84 -1.41 -4.41 -2.88
N ASP A 85 -1.62 -5.71 -3.05
CA ASP A 85 -2.97 -6.27 -3.08
C ASP A 85 -3.02 -7.60 -2.30
N THR A 86 -4.25 -8.04 -2.05
CA THR A 86 -4.49 -9.40 -1.57
C THR A 86 -5.27 -10.12 -2.67
N ARG A 87 -4.81 -11.33 -3.01
CA ARG A 87 -5.38 -12.12 -4.12
C ARG A 87 -5.37 -13.60 -3.83
N VAL A 88 -6.27 -14.29 -4.49
CA VAL A 88 -6.22 -15.76 -4.50
C VAL A 88 -5.05 -16.18 -5.40
N LYS A 89 -4.31 -17.20 -4.98
CA LYS A 89 -3.17 -17.72 -5.73
C LYS A 89 -3.67 -18.61 -6.88
N LEU A 90 -4.20 -17.97 -7.90
CA LEU A 90 -4.75 -18.64 -9.08
C LEU A 90 -3.89 -18.33 -10.31
N PHE A 91 -4.03 -19.17 -11.33
CA PHE A 91 -3.37 -18.97 -12.61
C PHE A 91 -3.85 -17.71 -13.32
N ILE A 92 -5.16 -17.41 -13.23
CA ILE A 92 -5.77 -16.22 -13.83
C ILE A 92 -6.28 -15.33 -12.71
N HIS A 93 -5.83 -14.07 -12.68
CA HIS A 93 -6.24 -13.07 -11.71
C HIS A 93 -6.00 -11.69 -12.29
N GLY A 94 -6.72 -10.69 -11.80
CA GLY A 94 -6.43 -9.30 -12.08
C GLY A 94 -5.20 -8.84 -11.30
N ASP A 95 -4.87 -7.56 -11.41
CA ASP A 95 -3.72 -6.99 -10.72
C ASP A 95 -4.08 -5.62 -10.15
N ALA A 96 -4.38 -5.58 -8.86
CA ALA A 96 -4.68 -4.33 -8.18
C ALA A 96 -3.38 -3.61 -7.78
N ALA A 97 -2.36 -4.34 -7.35
CA ALA A 97 -1.09 -3.74 -6.90
C ALA A 97 -0.42 -2.90 -7.99
N LYS A 98 -0.38 -3.40 -9.24
CA LYS A 98 0.19 -2.65 -10.36
C LYS A 98 -0.61 -1.40 -10.67
N LYS A 99 -1.94 -1.52 -10.66
CA LYS A 99 -2.82 -0.38 -10.96
C LYS A 99 -2.68 0.71 -9.89
N ILE A 100 -2.63 0.33 -8.63
CA ILE A 100 -2.41 1.24 -7.52
C ILE A 100 -1.06 1.95 -7.70
N THR A 101 0.00 1.19 -7.94
CA THR A 101 1.35 1.70 -8.09
C THR A 101 1.44 2.70 -9.24
N LYS A 102 0.85 2.34 -10.40
CA LYS A 102 0.83 3.24 -11.55
C LYS A 102 0.07 4.53 -11.24
N THR A 103 -1.07 4.42 -10.57
CA THR A 103 -1.89 5.59 -10.23
C THR A 103 -1.15 6.53 -9.27
N LEU A 104 -0.45 5.97 -8.28
CA LEU A 104 0.39 6.75 -7.36
C LEU A 104 1.51 7.46 -8.10
N LYS A 105 2.17 6.78 -9.02
CA LYS A 105 3.24 7.35 -9.84
C LYS A 105 2.70 8.48 -10.71
N ASP A 106 1.57 8.26 -11.36
CA ASP A 106 0.95 9.28 -12.22
C ASP A 106 0.52 10.51 -11.42
N ALA A 107 0.23 10.36 -10.13
CA ALA A 107 -0.10 11.47 -9.24
C ALA A 107 1.13 12.23 -8.74
N GLY A 108 2.33 11.78 -9.07
CA GLY A 108 3.58 12.45 -8.74
C GLY A 108 4.43 11.81 -7.65
N ALA A 109 3.98 10.70 -7.08
CA ALA A 109 4.75 10.01 -6.05
C ALA A 109 5.98 9.33 -6.64
N SER A 110 7.03 9.20 -5.82
CA SER A 110 8.20 8.40 -6.14
C SER A 110 7.96 6.98 -5.64
N ILE A 111 7.92 6.02 -6.54
CA ILE A 111 7.61 4.64 -6.19
C ILE A 111 8.85 3.94 -5.64
N VAL A 112 8.69 3.27 -4.51
CA VAL A 112 9.71 2.42 -3.89
C VAL A 112 9.21 0.99 -3.81
N GLY A 113 10.10 0.04 -4.07
CA GLY A 113 9.72 -1.37 -4.10
C GLY A 113 8.87 -1.72 -5.32
N LYS A 114 8.67 -3.01 -5.50
CA LYS A 114 7.80 -3.54 -6.57
C LYS A 114 6.37 -3.64 -6.07
N PRO A 115 5.36 -3.56 -6.95
CA PRO A 115 3.99 -3.91 -6.55
C PRO A 115 3.99 -5.31 -5.93
N MET A 116 3.34 -5.45 -4.76
CA MET A 116 3.43 -6.69 -3.98
C MET A 116 2.06 -7.35 -3.86
N ALA A 117 2.02 -8.67 -4.04
CA ALA A 117 0.82 -9.46 -3.84
C ALA A 117 0.94 -10.32 -2.59
N PHE A 118 -0.14 -10.37 -1.81
CA PHE A 118 -0.26 -11.27 -0.66
C PHE A 118 -1.44 -12.20 -0.91
N TYR A 119 -1.33 -13.46 -0.48
CA TYR A 119 -2.22 -14.51 -0.96
C TYR A 119 -3.22 -14.98 0.10
N VAL A 120 -4.45 -15.22 -0.36
CA VAL A 120 -5.54 -15.78 0.42
C VAL A 120 -5.95 -17.12 -0.18
N LYS A 121 -6.55 -18.00 0.63
CA LYS A 121 -7.03 -19.32 0.16
C LYS A 121 -8.24 -19.20 -0.77
N GLY A 122 -9.12 -18.25 -0.49
CA GLY A 122 -10.31 -17.97 -1.29
C GLY A 122 -10.72 -16.53 -1.09
N THR A 123 -11.78 -16.09 -1.76
CA THR A 123 -12.25 -14.69 -1.72
C THR A 123 -12.40 -14.14 -0.30
N GLU A 124 -12.95 -14.94 0.60
CA GLU A 124 -13.15 -14.52 2.00
C GLU A 124 -11.94 -14.79 2.90
N GLY A 125 -10.93 -15.44 2.39
CA GLY A 125 -9.75 -15.82 3.15
C GLY A 125 -9.78 -17.30 3.54
N PRO A 126 -9.01 -17.69 4.57
CA PRO A 126 -8.04 -16.86 5.28
C PRO A 126 -6.77 -16.60 4.46
N LEU A 127 -5.89 -15.78 4.99
CA LEU A 127 -4.55 -15.60 4.42
C LEU A 127 -3.80 -16.93 4.43
N LEU A 128 -2.95 -17.15 3.43
CA LEU A 128 -2.06 -18.31 3.44
C LEU A 128 -1.06 -18.18 4.58
N ASP A 129 -0.56 -19.34 5.05
CA ASP A 129 0.44 -19.38 6.11
C ASP A 129 1.69 -18.58 5.70
N GLY A 130 2.23 -17.81 6.65
CA GLY A 130 3.43 -17.01 6.43
C GLY A 130 3.22 -15.66 5.76
N GLU A 131 2.01 -15.32 5.31
CA GLU A 131 1.78 -14.08 4.58
C GLU A 131 1.91 -12.85 5.48
N THR A 132 1.47 -12.91 6.74
CA THR A 132 1.66 -11.78 7.65
C THR A 132 3.15 -11.55 7.96
N SER A 133 3.93 -12.60 8.12
CA SER A 133 5.40 -12.49 8.30
C SER A 133 6.06 -11.89 7.06
N ARG A 134 5.62 -12.32 5.88
CA ARG A 134 6.12 -11.77 4.61
C ARG A 134 5.76 -10.30 4.45
N ALA A 135 4.57 -9.90 4.92
CA ALA A 135 4.14 -8.51 4.91
C ALA A 135 4.98 -7.63 5.84
N THR A 136 5.27 -8.11 7.04
CA THR A 136 6.16 -7.41 7.98
C THR A 136 7.55 -7.23 7.39
N ALA A 137 8.10 -8.29 6.78
CA ALA A 137 9.41 -8.23 6.12
C ALA A 137 9.42 -7.22 4.96
N TRP A 138 8.33 -7.15 4.19
CA TRP A 138 8.20 -6.16 3.13
C TRP A 138 8.14 -4.73 3.70
N GLY A 139 7.45 -4.53 4.82
CA GLY A 139 7.46 -3.25 5.53
C GLY A 139 8.87 -2.82 5.92
N GLU A 140 9.67 -3.74 6.46
CA GLU A 140 11.06 -3.48 6.81
C GLU A 140 11.90 -3.13 5.58
N GLU A 141 11.68 -3.83 4.48
CA GLU A 141 12.34 -3.53 3.20
C GLU A 141 11.98 -2.14 2.68
N LEU A 142 10.70 -1.80 2.71
CA LEU A 142 10.24 -0.46 2.30
C LEU A 142 10.86 0.63 3.18
N LEU A 143 10.97 0.38 4.48
CA LEU A 143 11.60 1.31 5.41
C LEU A 143 13.05 1.60 5.00
N ALA A 144 13.81 0.55 4.70
CA ALA A 144 15.21 0.69 4.28
C ALA A 144 15.33 1.48 2.98
N ILE A 145 14.50 1.15 1.98
CA ILE A 145 14.50 1.83 0.69
C ILE A 145 14.08 3.30 0.84
N ALA A 146 13.06 3.57 1.62
CA ALA A 146 12.55 4.93 1.83
C ALA A 146 13.57 5.81 2.55
N LYS A 147 14.27 5.28 3.54
CA LYS A 147 15.34 6.00 4.25
C LYS A 147 16.49 6.34 3.32
N GLU A 148 16.93 5.39 2.50
CA GLU A 148 17.98 5.60 1.52
C GLU A 148 17.57 6.66 0.50
N TYR A 149 16.34 6.60 0.01
CA TYR A 149 15.79 7.60 -0.90
C TYR A 149 15.79 9.00 -0.28
N GLY A 150 15.40 9.11 0.99
CA GLY A 150 15.40 10.37 1.73
C GLY A 150 16.80 10.96 1.88
N ILE A 151 17.80 10.13 2.16
CA ILE A 151 19.20 10.54 2.26
C ILE A 151 19.69 11.08 0.91
N GLN A 152 19.43 10.39 -0.18
CA GLN A 152 19.84 10.81 -1.52
C GLN A 152 19.24 12.16 -1.91
N ARG A 153 17.99 12.42 -1.52
CA ARG A 153 17.31 13.69 -1.83
C ARG A 153 17.83 14.85 -0.96
N SER A 154 18.31 14.54 0.24
CA SER A 154 18.87 15.55 1.16
C SER A 154 20.31 15.93 0.82
N ALA A 155 20.97 15.09 0.04
CA ALA A 155 22.32 15.38 -0.45
C ALA A 155 22.28 16.22 -1.73
#